data_3b859de723ec18eb6a90c8e6433ef0e8
#
_entry.id   3b859de723ec18eb6a90c8e6433ef0e8
#
_cell.length_a   1.000
_cell.length_b   1.000
_cell.length_c   1.000
_cell.angle_alpha   90.00
_cell.angle_beta   90.00
_cell.angle_gamma   90.00
#
_symmetry.space_group_name_H-M   'P 1'
#
loop_
_entity.id
_entity.type
_entity.pdbx_description
1 polymer ?
#
loop_
_entity_poly.entity_id
_entity_poly.type
_entity_poly.pdbx_seq_one_letter_code
_entity_poly.pdbx_strand_id
1 'polypeptide(L)'
;MVILVLNCGSSSIKYQVIDMEDASSKLLAKGIVERIGLPEGDLTHKPVGKEPFELHQPIPDHTTGIKLVLDALTDPAHGVIASLDEVKAVGHRVAHGGEFFPESCIVTEDVKAKIRSLFEIAPLHNPANLEGVLSIEKVLPGVKQVTVFDTSFHQSIPAVNYMYALPHAYYEKYRVRKYGFHGTSHKYVAKVGAELAGLDFHNSRIITCHIGNGGSVTAILNGKSYDTSMGFSPLDGLVMGTRCGQVDASAITFIGEKEGMSYAELNTMMNKKSGVQGLTDISSDMRDIDRAYDEGNPRAILARDMYYARIKKFIGEYAAEMGGVDMIIFTGGVGENSCEMREAVCTGLEFMGVKFDPAANKGARGVNKILSAADSKVKVATIATNEELVIATDTYNLVK
;
A
#
# COMPACT_ATOMS: atom_id res chain seq x y z
N MET A 1 20.48 1.80 15.90
CA MET A 1 20.83 2.33 14.55
C MET A 1 19.68 3.15 14.04
N VAL A 2 19.87 4.46 13.92
CA VAL A 2 18.79 5.35 13.43
C VAL A 2 18.66 5.22 11.91
N ILE A 3 17.43 4.93 11.46
CA ILE A 3 17.07 4.79 10.04
C ILE A 3 15.99 5.82 9.71
N LEU A 4 16.22 6.58 8.65
CA LEU A 4 15.21 7.46 8.05
C LEU A 4 14.48 6.67 6.96
N VAL A 5 13.16 6.56 7.07
CA VAL A 5 12.30 5.94 6.05
C VAL A 5 11.60 7.03 5.27
N LEU A 6 11.66 6.97 3.95
CA LEU A 6 11.08 7.95 3.03
C LEU A 6 10.09 7.29 2.06
N ASN A 7 8.96 7.95 1.88
CA ASN A 7 7.99 7.66 0.83
C ASN A 7 7.70 8.95 0.06
N CYS A 8 8.38 9.12 -1.08
CA CYS A 8 8.30 10.31 -1.92
C CYS A 8 7.22 10.13 -2.99
N GLY A 9 6.14 10.91 -2.88
CA GLY A 9 5.13 11.07 -3.92
C GLY A 9 5.44 12.28 -4.81
N SER A 10 4.61 12.52 -5.83
CA SER A 10 4.82 13.62 -6.80
C SER A 10 4.83 15.02 -6.16
N SER A 11 4.10 15.23 -5.08
CA SER A 11 3.97 16.53 -4.38
C SER A 11 4.07 16.40 -2.86
N SER A 12 4.56 15.27 -2.35
CA SER A 12 4.66 15.03 -0.90
C SER A 12 5.79 14.07 -0.55
N ILE A 13 6.30 14.19 0.68
CA ILE A 13 7.25 13.26 1.28
C ILE A 13 6.71 12.87 2.65
N LYS A 14 6.34 11.60 2.81
CA LYS A 14 6.07 11.02 4.14
C LYS A 14 7.34 10.40 4.68
N TYR A 15 7.58 10.56 5.97
CA TYR A 15 8.77 10.00 6.59
C TYR A 15 8.51 9.48 8.00
N GLN A 16 9.35 8.54 8.39
CA GLN A 16 9.51 8.10 9.79
C GLN A 16 10.99 7.98 10.12
N VAL A 17 11.33 8.25 11.36
CA VAL A 17 12.66 8.03 11.92
C VAL A 17 12.54 6.95 12.98
N ILE A 18 13.24 5.85 12.78
CA ILE A 18 13.11 4.66 13.61
C ILE A 18 14.51 4.28 14.10
N ASP A 19 14.64 4.14 15.41
CA ASP A 19 15.84 3.54 16.00
C ASP A 19 15.67 2.03 16.06
N MET A 20 16.52 1.33 15.30
CA MET A 20 16.52 -0.12 15.16
C MET A 20 17.62 -0.72 16.04
N GLU A 21 17.22 -1.59 16.95
CA GLU A 21 18.09 -2.45 17.72
C GLU A 21 17.71 -3.91 17.43
N ASP A 22 18.63 -4.87 17.50
CA ASP A 22 18.54 -6.26 17.00
C ASP A 22 17.15 -6.93 16.98
N ALA A 23 16.37 -6.80 18.02
CA ALA A 23 15.02 -7.40 18.12
C ALA A 23 13.93 -6.36 18.42
N SER A 24 14.28 -5.08 18.50
CA SER A 24 13.33 -4.02 18.85
C SER A 24 13.44 -2.83 17.89
N SER A 25 12.36 -2.09 17.80
CA SER A 25 12.31 -0.84 17.03
C SER A 25 11.61 0.21 17.87
N LYS A 26 12.11 1.44 17.81
CA LYS A 26 11.52 2.60 18.47
C LYS A 26 11.28 3.70 17.46
N LEU A 27 10.03 4.07 17.26
CA LEU A 27 9.69 5.28 16.51
C LEU A 27 10.20 6.51 17.28
N LEU A 28 11.01 7.33 16.64
CA LEU A 28 11.50 8.60 17.19
C LEU A 28 10.66 9.78 16.72
N ALA A 29 10.34 9.82 15.43
CA ALA A 29 9.49 10.85 14.84
C ALA A 29 8.82 10.35 13.57
N LYS A 30 7.73 11.00 13.19
CA LYS A 30 7.10 10.88 11.87
C LYS A 30 6.65 12.23 11.37
N GLY A 31 6.45 12.36 10.06
CA GLY A 31 5.96 13.61 9.51
C GLY A 31 5.66 13.52 8.03
N ILE A 32 5.26 14.66 7.50
CA ILE A 32 4.92 14.82 6.10
C ILE A 32 5.34 16.19 5.61
N VAL A 33 5.89 16.24 4.42
CA VAL A 33 6.01 17.45 3.61
C VAL A 33 4.96 17.37 2.52
N GLU A 34 4.17 18.43 2.34
CA GLU A 34 3.08 18.48 1.37
C GLU A 34 3.18 19.70 0.47
N ARG A 35 2.46 19.67 -0.67
CA ARG A 35 2.38 20.78 -1.63
C ARG A 35 3.73 21.18 -2.23
N ILE A 36 4.64 20.20 -2.40
CA ILE A 36 5.93 20.41 -3.06
C ILE A 36 5.68 20.88 -4.51
N GLY A 37 6.41 21.93 -4.92
CA GLY A 37 6.29 22.54 -6.25
C GLY A 37 5.14 23.56 -6.36
N LEU A 38 4.36 23.79 -5.31
CA LEU A 38 3.34 24.85 -5.23
C LEU A 38 3.91 26.12 -4.55
N PRO A 39 3.23 27.28 -4.71
CA PRO A 39 3.71 28.55 -4.11
C PRO A 39 3.92 28.49 -2.60
N GLU A 40 3.12 27.70 -1.91
CA GLU A 40 3.24 27.43 -0.47
C GLU A 40 3.23 25.92 -0.25
N GLY A 41 4.12 25.44 0.59
CA GLY A 41 4.21 24.05 1.03
C GLY A 41 4.22 23.97 2.55
N ASP A 42 3.97 22.77 3.04
CA ASP A 42 3.78 22.51 4.46
C ASP A 42 4.71 21.38 4.91
N LEU A 43 5.37 21.55 6.06
CA LEU A 43 6.02 20.48 6.80
C LEU A 43 5.29 20.29 8.11
N THR A 44 4.82 19.10 8.39
CA THR A 44 4.36 18.68 9.73
C THR A 44 5.34 17.64 10.27
N HIS A 45 6.03 17.97 11.37
CA HIS A 45 6.93 17.09 12.10
C HIS A 45 6.32 16.71 13.45
N LYS A 46 6.25 15.41 13.74
CA LYS A 46 5.64 14.86 14.97
C LYS A 46 6.67 14.01 15.72
N PRO A 47 7.51 14.62 16.57
CA PRO A 47 8.43 13.90 17.42
C PRO A 47 7.68 13.14 18.51
N VAL A 48 8.13 11.93 18.86
CA VAL A 48 7.52 11.17 19.95
C VAL A 48 7.84 11.82 21.29
N GLY A 49 6.79 12.09 22.06
CA GLY A 49 6.90 12.71 23.40
C GLY A 49 7.17 14.20 23.42
N LYS A 50 7.05 14.90 22.28
CA LYS A 50 7.12 16.35 22.18
C LYS A 50 5.93 16.88 21.38
N GLU A 51 5.69 18.21 21.44
CA GLU A 51 4.65 18.86 20.65
C GLU A 51 4.99 18.80 19.15
N PRO A 52 3.98 18.64 18.28
CA PRO A 52 4.16 18.73 16.84
C PRO A 52 4.72 20.10 16.43
N PHE A 53 5.55 20.09 15.38
CA PHE A 53 6.08 21.30 14.75
C PHE A 53 5.53 21.41 13.33
N GLU A 54 5.05 22.58 12.97
CA GLU A 54 4.53 22.90 11.64
C GLU A 54 5.29 24.09 11.05
N LEU A 55 5.63 23.99 9.76
CA LEU A 55 6.31 25.03 9.02
C LEU A 55 5.61 25.26 7.68
N HIS A 56 5.31 26.51 7.38
CA HIS A 56 4.66 26.95 6.14
C HIS A 56 5.61 27.84 5.36
N GLN A 57 6.07 27.39 4.21
CA GLN A 57 6.95 28.15 3.31
C GLN A 57 7.00 27.55 1.90
N PRO A 58 7.51 28.27 0.87
CA PRO A 58 7.74 27.68 -0.43
C PRO A 58 8.70 26.47 -0.36
N ILE A 59 8.27 25.33 -0.97
CA ILE A 59 9.04 24.10 -1.06
C ILE A 59 9.10 23.72 -2.56
N PRO A 60 10.09 24.24 -3.31
CA PRO A 60 10.10 24.14 -4.76
C PRO A 60 10.35 22.70 -5.27
N ASP A 61 11.06 21.87 -4.52
CA ASP A 61 11.44 20.53 -4.93
C ASP A 61 11.62 19.56 -3.74
N HIS A 62 11.81 18.27 -4.07
CA HIS A 62 12.01 17.22 -3.07
C HIS A 62 13.32 17.41 -2.27
N THR A 63 14.37 17.93 -2.89
CA THR A 63 15.64 18.20 -2.20
C THR A 63 15.45 19.21 -1.08
N THR A 64 14.72 20.29 -1.34
CA THR A 64 14.35 21.30 -0.33
C THR A 64 13.45 20.67 0.76
N GLY A 65 12.45 19.87 0.37
CA GLY A 65 11.59 19.17 1.32
C GLY A 65 12.36 18.23 2.26
N ILE A 66 13.28 17.42 1.72
CA ILE A 66 14.13 16.54 2.52
C ILE A 66 15.05 17.32 3.43
N LYS A 67 15.59 18.45 2.97
CA LYS A 67 16.43 19.32 3.79
C LYS A 67 15.68 19.84 5.01
N LEU A 68 14.44 20.30 4.82
CA LEU A 68 13.57 20.72 5.93
C LEU A 68 13.27 19.57 6.91
N VAL A 69 13.09 18.34 6.42
CA VAL A 69 12.96 17.17 7.29
C VAL A 69 14.23 16.99 8.13
N LEU A 70 15.41 17.02 7.54
CA LEU A 70 16.68 16.84 8.23
C LEU A 70 16.94 17.97 9.26
N ASP A 71 16.60 19.21 8.92
CA ASP A 71 16.69 20.35 9.82
C ASP A 71 15.74 20.16 11.03
N ALA A 72 14.51 19.69 10.80
CA ALA A 72 13.57 19.40 11.89
C ALA A 72 14.02 18.25 12.79
N LEU A 73 14.76 17.25 12.25
CA LEU A 73 15.28 16.14 13.05
C LEU A 73 16.36 16.57 14.07
N THR A 74 17.12 17.62 13.77
CA THR A 74 18.22 18.14 14.59
C THR A 74 17.88 19.45 15.29
N ASP A 75 16.66 19.94 15.13
CA ASP A 75 16.22 21.19 15.77
C ASP A 75 16.31 21.10 17.30
N PRO A 76 16.85 22.14 18.01
CA PRO A 76 17.00 22.09 19.46
C PRO A 76 15.72 21.87 20.26
N ALA A 77 14.56 22.33 19.76
CA ALA A 77 13.26 22.22 20.43
C ALA A 77 12.51 20.93 20.02
N HIS A 78 12.50 20.63 18.74
CA HIS A 78 11.65 19.59 18.13
C HIS A 78 12.43 18.35 17.67
N GLY A 79 13.74 18.44 17.57
CA GLY A 79 14.60 17.36 17.06
C GLY A 79 14.61 16.12 17.94
N VAL A 80 14.95 15.00 17.33
CA VAL A 80 14.96 13.66 17.95
C VAL A 80 16.34 13.01 17.90
N ILE A 81 17.31 13.63 17.21
CA ILE A 81 18.71 13.25 17.13
C ILE A 81 19.58 14.49 17.36
N ALA A 82 20.79 14.30 17.89
CA ALA A 82 21.72 15.40 18.18
C ALA A 82 22.47 15.85 16.92
N SER A 83 22.68 14.96 15.96
CA SER A 83 23.43 15.19 14.73
C SER A 83 22.91 14.31 13.61
N LEU A 84 23.01 14.78 12.36
CA LEU A 84 22.71 13.98 11.17
C LEU A 84 23.60 12.75 11.02
N ASP A 85 24.78 12.72 11.64
CA ASP A 85 25.66 11.56 11.68
C ASP A 85 25.04 10.34 12.40
N GLU A 86 23.99 10.54 13.18
CA GLU A 86 23.24 9.44 13.80
C GLU A 86 22.39 8.69 12.78
N VAL A 87 21.98 9.30 11.68
CA VAL A 87 21.27 8.64 10.58
C VAL A 87 22.23 7.73 9.83
N LYS A 88 22.17 6.44 10.10
CA LYS A 88 23.14 5.46 9.53
C LYS A 88 22.71 4.91 8.18
N ALA A 89 21.41 4.96 7.90
CA ALA A 89 20.86 4.52 6.61
C ALA A 89 19.52 5.19 6.30
N VAL A 90 19.16 5.18 5.02
CA VAL A 90 17.87 5.66 4.53
C VAL A 90 17.20 4.55 3.75
N GLY A 91 15.96 4.21 4.13
CA GLY A 91 15.10 3.28 3.42
C GLY A 91 14.08 4.04 2.55
N HIS A 92 13.98 3.68 1.28
CA HIS A 92 13.07 4.30 0.34
C HIS A 92 12.00 3.32 -0.11
N ARG A 93 10.72 3.72 -0.03
CA ARG A 93 9.66 3.02 -0.74
C ARG A 93 9.74 3.37 -2.22
N VAL A 94 9.71 2.35 -3.08
CA VAL A 94 9.59 2.48 -4.53
C VAL A 94 8.35 1.70 -4.98
N ALA A 95 7.46 2.35 -5.73
CA ALA A 95 6.18 1.75 -6.07
C ALA A 95 6.33 0.54 -7.02
N HIS A 96 7.27 0.60 -7.99
CA HIS A 96 7.35 -0.43 -9.01
C HIS A 96 8.80 -0.89 -9.24
N GLY A 97 9.05 -2.17 -8.98
CA GLY A 97 10.36 -2.81 -9.19
C GLY A 97 10.48 -3.57 -10.51
N GLY A 98 9.42 -3.64 -11.32
CA GLY A 98 9.40 -4.46 -12.54
C GLY A 98 9.67 -5.92 -12.23
N GLU A 99 10.36 -6.58 -13.13
CA GLU A 99 10.87 -7.94 -12.94
C GLU A 99 12.32 -7.95 -12.40
N PHE A 100 12.89 -6.76 -12.11
CA PHE A 100 14.30 -6.63 -11.72
C PHE A 100 14.54 -6.84 -10.23
N PHE A 101 13.54 -6.58 -9.39
CA PHE A 101 13.71 -6.50 -7.94
C PHE A 101 12.77 -7.44 -7.19
N PRO A 102 13.16 -8.73 -7.01
CA PRO A 102 12.40 -9.69 -6.21
C PRO A 102 12.52 -9.41 -4.70
N GLU A 103 13.50 -8.61 -4.29
CA GLU A 103 13.78 -8.27 -2.90
C GLU A 103 14.26 -6.81 -2.79
N SER A 104 14.30 -6.31 -1.55
CA SER A 104 14.90 -5.02 -1.22
C SER A 104 16.40 -5.02 -1.52
N CYS A 105 16.96 -3.89 -1.95
CA CYS A 105 18.37 -3.83 -2.33
C CYS A 105 19.03 -2.50 -1.97
N ILE A 106 20.36 -2.55 -1.76
CA ILE A 106 21.19 -1.36 -1.59
C ILE A 106 21.20 -0.57 -2.90
N VAL A 107 21.05 0.75 -2.80
CA VAL A 107 21.08 1.66 -3.96
C VAL A 107 22.46 1.67 -4.59
N THR A 108 22.51 1.43 -5.90
CA THR A 108 23.67 1.52 -6.76
C THR A 108 23.30 2.27 -8.04
N GLU A 109 24.26 2.62 -8.88
CA GLU A 109 23.97 3.23 -10.20
C GLU A 109 23.11 2.30 -11.07
N ASP A 110 23.33 0.98 -11.02
CA ASP A 110 22.52 -0.02 -11.73
C ASP A 110 21.08 -0.03 -11.23
N VAL A 111 20.86 0.00 -9.91
CA VAL A 111 19.52 0.09 -9.30
C VAL A 111 18.80 1.37 -9.77
N LYS A 112 19.47 2.52 -9.73
CA LYS A 112 18.89 3.80 -10.21
C LYS A 112 18.55 3.74 -11.71
N ALA A 113 19.41 3.15 -12.53
CA ALA A 113 19.18 2.98 -13.97
C ALA A 113 17.96 2.07 -14.25
N LYS A 114 17.84 0.96 -13.51
CA LYS A 114 16.68 0.05 -13.59
C LYS A 114 15.39 0.74 -13.17
N ILE A 115 15.38 1.48 -12.04
CA ILE A 115 14.20 2.24 -11.62
C ILE A 115 13.81 3.28 -12.69
N ARG A 116 14.80 3.94 -13.33
CA ARG A 116 14.55 4.90 -14.40
C ARG A 116 13.93 4.23 -15.64
N SER A 117 14.36 3.02 -15.99
CA SER A 117 13.79 2.27 -17.12
C SER A 117 12.31 1.87 -16.91
N LEU A 118 11.83 1.91 -15.66
CA LEU A 118 10.44 1.61 -15.30
C LEU A 118 9.52 2.84 -15.30
N PHE A 119 10.00 4.03 -15.68
CA PHE A 119 9.18 5.25 -15.69
C PHE A 119 7.99 5.16 -16.64
N GLU A 120 8.11 4.44 -17.75
CA GLU A 120 7.00 4.26 -18.71
C GLU A 120 5.84 3.46 -18.13
N ILE A 121 6.12 2.47 -17.28
CA ILE A 121 5.08 1.62 -16.66
C ILE A 121 4.60 2.15 -15.31
N ALA A 122 5.37 3.02 -14.66
CA ALA A 122 5.02 3.64 -13.38
C ALA A 122 5.25 5.18 -13.37
N PRO A 123 4.68 5.93 -14.34
CA PRO A 123 5.01 7.34 -14.56
C PRO A 123 4.57 8.26 -13.40
N LEU A 124 3.58 7.84 -12.61
CA LEU A 124 3.04 8.64 -11.51
C LEU A 124 3.81 8.46 -10.19
N HIS A 125 4.68 7.45 -10.10
CA HIS A 125 5.33 7.08 -8.83
C HIS A 125 6.86 7.02 -8.92
N ASN A 126 7.39 6.22 -9.83
CA ASN A 126 8.83 5.93 -9.88
C ASN A 126 9.72 7.18 -10.09
N PRO A 127 9.33 8.19 -10.90
CA PRO A 127 10.12 9.42 -11.00
C PRO A 127 10.30 10.12 -9.65
N ALA A 128 9.22 10.30 -8.88
CA ALA A 128 9.29 10.93 -7.56
C ALA A 128 10.04 10.06 -6.53
N ASN A 129 9.87 8.73 -6.59
CA ASN A 129 10.61 7.82 -5.72
C ASN A 129 12.12 7.90 -5.97
N LEU A 130 12.55 7.93 -7.25
CA LEU A 130 13.96 8.08 -7.60
C LEU A 130 14.50 9.46 -7.22
N GLU A 131 13.71 10.53 -7.37
CA GLU A 131 14.11 11.87 -6.94
C GLU A 131 14.38 11.92 -5.42
N GLY A 132 13.62 11.17 -4.61
CA GLY A 132 13.92 11.01 -3.19
C GLY A 132 15.30 10.43 -2.93
N VAL A 133 15.70 9.38 -3.67
CA VAL A 133 17.04 8.78 -3.59
C VAL A 133 18.12 9.78 -3.99
N LEU A 134 17.96 10.45 -5.13
CA LEU A 134 18.91 11.43 -5.64
C LEU A 134 19.04 12.66 -4.71
N SER A 135 17.96 13.06 -4.08
CA SER A 135 17.96 14.15 -3.11
C SER A 135 18.74 13.79 -1.85
N ILE A 136 18.61 12.56 -1.34
CA ILE A 136 19.44 12.09 -0.22
C ILE A 136 20.92 12.06 -0.58
N GLU A 137 21.30 11.64 -1.79
CA GLU A 137 22.70 11.69 -2.24
C GLU A 137 23.29 13.10 -2.19
N LYS A 138 22.47 14.14 -2.45
CA LYS A 138 22.89 15.55 -2.40
C LYS A 138 23.02 16.09 -0.98
N VAL A 139 22.07 15.73 -0.08
CA VAL A 139 21.98 16.36 1.26
C VAL A 139 22.65 15.55 2.38
N LEU A 140 22.79 14.24 2.20
CA LEU A 140 23.48 13.30 3.10
C LEU A 140 24.47 12.42 2.31
N PRO A 141 25.53 12.99 1.72
CA PRO A 141 26.45 12.24 0.89
C PRO A 141 27.12 11.11 1.69
N GLY A 142 27.17 9.92 1.09
CA GLY A 142 27.79 8.74 1.69
C GLY A 142 26.92 7.92 2.64
N VAL A 143 25.72 8.37 2.97
CA VAL A 143 24.78 7.55 3.75
C VAL A 143 24.34 6.33 2.92
N LYS A 144 24.27 5.16 3.55
CA LYS A 144 23.77 3.95 2.89
C LYS A 144 22.28 4.10 2.59
N GLN A 145 21.85 3.77 1.38
CA GLN A 145 20.47 3.84 0.96
C GLN A 145 19.97 2.47 0.48
N VAL A 146 18.74 2.14 0.81
CA VAL A 146 18.05 0.90 0.44
C VAL A 146 16.72 1.22 -0.22
N THR A 147 16.38 0.51 -1.29
CA THR A 147 15.07 0.57 -1.94
C THR A 147 14.25 -0.66 -1.62
N VAL A 148 12.99 -0.43 -1.26
CA VAL A 148 11.99 -1.46 -0.95
C VAL A 148 10.82 -1.26 -1.92
N PHE A 149 10.47 -2.32 -2.66
CA PHE A 149 9.52 -2.20 -3.77
C PHE A 149 8.18 -2.83 -3.40
N ASP A 150 7.08 -2.12 -3.67
CA ASP A 150 5.73 -2.63 -3.42
C ASP A 150 5.42 -3.91 -4.22
N THR A 151 6.08 -4.10 -5.36
CA THR A 151 5.90 -5.24 -6.26
C THR A 151 6.76 -6.45 -5.92
N SER A 152 7.77 -6.33 -5.06
CA SER A 152 8.75 -7.40 -4.79
C SER A 152 8.11 -8.68 -4.25
N PHE A 153 7.20 -8.57 -3.29
CA PHE A 153 6.54 -9.75 -2.71
C PHE A 153 5.76 -10.55 -3.74
N HIS A 154 5.24 -9.88 -4.77
CA HIS A 154 4.43 -10.47 -5.83
C HIS A 154 5.26 -11.12 -6.96
N GLN A 155 6.60 -11.05 -6.91
CA GLN A 155 7.46 -11.71 -7.90
C GLN A 155 7.38 -13.25 -7.85
N SER A 156 6.85 -13.82 -6.76
CA SER A 156 6.61 -15.25 -6.63
C SER A 156 5.32 -15.74 -7.28
N ILE A 157 4.47 -14.87 -7.81
CA ILE A 157 3.24 -15.23 -8.52
C ILE A 157 3.61 -16.08 -9.74
N PRO A 158 3.01 -17.28 -9.92
CA PRO A 158 3.30 -18.15 -11.05
C PRO A 158 2.77 -17.56 -12.37
N ALA A 159 3.39 -17.98 -13.49
CA ALA A 159 3.07 -17.44 -14.82
C ALA A 159 1.59 -17.57 -15.19
N VAL A 160 0.93 -18.64 -14.78
CA VAL A 160 -0.50 -18.86 -15.01
C VAL A 160 -1.38 -17.76 -14.40
N ASN A 161 -0.93 -17.09 -13.32
CA ASN A 161 -1.67 -16.03 -12.62
C ASN A 161 -1.20 -14.63 -13.00
N TYR A 162 0.07 -14.46 -13.43
CA TYR A 162 0.54 -13.13 -13.81
C TYR A 162 0.39 -12.78 -15.29
N MET A 163 0.25 -13.79 -16.19
CA MET A 163 0.11 -13.53 -17.63
C MET A 163 -1.31 -13.11 -17.97
N TYR A 164 -1.43 -12.10 -18.82
CA TYR A 164 -2.70 -11.78 -19.46
C TYR A 164 -2.89 -12.60 -20.74
N ALA A 165 -4.11 -13.00 -21.04
CA ALA A 165 -4.48 -13.68 -22.28
C ALA A 165 -4.50 -12.69 -23.48
N LEU A 166 -3.38 -12.01 -23.67
CA LEU A 166 -3.10 -11.09 -24.78
C LEU A 166 -2.01 -11.70 -25.70
N PRO A 167 -1.80 -11.17 -26.92
CA PRO A 167 -0.69 -11.65 -27.75
C PRO A 167 0.64 -11.59 -26.99
N HIS A 168 1.33 -12.75 -26.90
CA HIS A 168 2.53 -12.94 -26.09
C HIS A 168 3.64 -11.92 -26.38
N ALA A 169 3.71 -11.40 -27.60
CA ALA A 169 4.63 -10.36 -28.00
C ALA A 169 4.56 -9.08 -27.15
N TYR A 170 3.41 -8.78 -26.54
CA TYR A 170 3.29 -7.62 -25.66
C TYR A 170 3.96 -7.83 -24.30
N TYR A 171 3.97 -9.08 -23.81
CA TYR A 171 4.80 -9.41 -22.67
C TYR A 171 6.29 -9.31 -23.01
N GLU A 172 6.72 -9.94 -24.12
CA GLU A 172 8.12 -9.92 -24.52
C GLU A 172 8.66 -8.51 -24.75
N LYS A 173 7.89 -7.66 -25.42
CA LYS A 173 8.33 -6.31 -25.80
C LYS A 173 8.16 -5.27 -24.70
N TYR A 174 7.03 -5.29 -24.00
CA TYR A 174 6.64 -4.23 -23.09
C TYR A 174 6.49 -4.69 -21.63
N ARG A 175 6.75 -5.97 -21.36
CA ARG A 175 6.59 -6.56 -20.02
C ARG A 175 5.17 -6.38 -19.48
N VAL A 176 4.14 -6.46 -20.35
CA VAL A 176 2.74 -6.40 -19.97
C VAL A 176 2.34 -7.68 -19.27
N ARG A 177 2.27 -7.62 -17.95
CA ARG A 177 1.89 -8.69 -17.03
C ARG A 177 1.29 -8.11 -15.75
N LYS A 178 0.68 -8.94 -14.91
CA LYS A 178 0.33 -8.58 -13.54
C LYS A 178 1.61 -8.44 -12.70
N TYR A 179 1.72 -7.33 -11.96
CA TYR A 179 2.80 -7.09 -10.99
C TYR A 179 2.29 -7.13 -9.56
N GLY A 180 1.14 -6.51 -9.29
CA GLY A 180 0.61 -6.35 -7.94
C GLY A 180 1.33 -5.25 -7.16
N PHE A 181 0.66 -4.77 -6.11
CA PHE A 181 1.14 -3.66 -5.26
C PHE A 181 0.78 -3.91 -3.80
N HIS A 182 1.18 -3.01 -2.90
CA HIS A 182 1.06 -3.18 -1.45
C HIS A 182 1.77 -4.45 -0.92
N GLY A 183 2.75 -4.98 -1.67
CA GLY A 183 3.42 -6.23 -1.32
C GLY A 183 4.09 -6.19 0.04
N THR A 184 4.67 -5.05 0.42
CA THR A 184 5.25 -4.79 1.74
C THR A 184 4.22 -5.00 2.85
N SER A 185 3.02 -4.42 2.70
CA SER A 185 1.91 -4.59 3.63
C SER A 185 1.41 -6.03 3.67
N HIS A 186 1.11 -6.63 2.50
CA HIS A 186 0.59 -7.99 2.41
C HIS A 186 1.52 -9.02 3.08
N LYS A 187 2.82 -8.94 2.83
CA LYS A 187 3.83 -9.80 3.46
C LYS A 187 3.86 -9.63 4.98
N TYR A 188 3.87 -8.39 5.43
CA TYR A 188 3.93 -8.05 6.85
C TYR A 188 2.71 -8.56 7.62
N VAL A 189 1.51 -8.18 7.18
CA VAL A 189 0.28 -8.52 7.91
C VAL A 189 -0.02 -10.02 7.88
N ALA A 190 0.38 -10.72 6.80
CA ALA A 190 0.24 -12.17 6.72
C ALA A 190 1.15 -12.88 7.74
N LYS A 191 2.40 -12.42 7.89
CA LYS A 191 3.33 -12.97 8.89
C LYS A 191 2.85 -12.72 10.32
N VAL A 192 2.48 -11.47 10.62
CA VAL A 192 1.97 -11.08 11.96
C VAL A 192 0.66 -11.81 12.30
N GLY A 193 -0.25 -11.91 11.31
CA GLY A 193 -1.53 -12.60 11.50
C GLY A 193 -1.36 -14.10 11.70
N ALA A 194 -0.47 -14.75 10.95
CA ALA A 194 -0.16 -16.16 11.14
C ALA A 194 0.38 -16.43 12.56
N GLU A 195 1.32 -15.60 13.01
CA GLU A 195 1.86 -15.66 14.36
C GLU A 195 0.76 -15.49 15.43
N LEU A 196 -0.10 -14.46 15.27
CA LEU A 196 -1.22 -14.20 16.17
C LEU A 196 -2.21 -15.35 16.24
N ALA A 197 -2.43 -16.06 15.12
CA ALA A 197 -3.35 -17.20 15.03
C ALA A 197 -2.70 -18.54 15.38
N GLY A 198 -1.39 -18.59 15.65
CA GLY A 198 -0.65 -19.83 15.88
C GLY A 198 -0.52 -20.70 14.62
N LEU A 199 -0.53 -20.10 13.43
CA LEU A 199 -0.36 -20.78 12.15
C LEU A 199 1.11 -20.73 11.71
N ASP A 200 1.56 -21.78 11.00
CA ASP A 200 2.83 -21.74 10.29
C ASP A 200 2.68 -20.94 9.00
N PHE A 201 3.30 -19.76 8.93
CA PHE A 201 3.27 -18.89 7.77
C PHE A 201 3.74 -19.59 6.48
N HIS A 202 4.72 -20.50 6.60
CA HIS A 202 5.28 -21.22 5.46
C HIS A 202 4.51 -22.48 5.08
N ASN A 203 3.42 -22.81 5.81
CA ASN A 203 2.57 -23.97 5.53
C ASN A 203 1.09 -23.62 5.72
N SER A 204 0.66 -22.48 5.18
CA SER A 204 -0.71 -22.01 5.28
C SER A 204 -1.17 -21.26 4.03
N ARG A 205 -2.50 -21.15 3.90
CA ARG A 205 -3.20 -20.41 2.84
C ARG A 205 -3.84 -19.18 3.47
N ILE A 206 -3.28 -18.03 3.19
CA ILE A 206 -3.71 -16.77 3.80
C ILE A 206 -4.21 -15.84 2.72
N ILE A 207 -5.35 -15.20 2.96
CA ILE A 207 -5.86 -14.11 2.13
C ILE A 207 -5.76 -12.81 2.92
N THR A 208 -5.07 -11.83 2.37
CA THR A 208 -4.92 -10.51 2.98
C THR A 208 -5.65 -9.46 2.17
N CYS A 209 -6.47 -8.65 2.84
CA CYS A 209 -7.29 -7.58 2.28
C CYS A 209 -6.74 -6.24 2.77
N HIS A 210 -5.87 -5.62 1.99
CA HIS A 210 -5.38 -4.26 2.25
C HIS A 210 -6.38 -3.27 1.68
N ILE A 211 -7.20 -2.67 2.51
CA ILE A 211 -8.35 -1.86 2.11
C ILE A 211 -8.17 -0.43 2.65
N GLY A 212 -7.91 0.50 1.74
CA GLY A 212 -7.77 1.93 1.98
C GLY A 212 -8.46 2.73 0.87
N ASN A 213 -8.00 3.95 0.60
CA ASN A 213 -8.44 4.69 -0.59
C ASN A 213 -8.02 3.99 -1.90
N GLY A 214 -6.82 3.39 -1.94
CA GLY A 214 -6.49 2.27 -2.82
C GLY A 214 -6.69 0.96 -2.06
N GLY A 215 -6.97 -0.14 -2.77
CA GLY A 215 -7.17 -1.43 -2.13
C GLY A 215 -6.74 -2.60 -2.99
N SER A 216 -6.26 -3.67 -2.34
CA SER A 216 -5.93 -4.94 -2.99
C SER A 216 -6.20 -6.12 -2.05
N VAL A 217 -6.47 -7.26 -2.67
CA VAL A 217 -6.55 -8.56 -2.00
C VAL A 217 -5.43 -9.43 -2.55
N THR A 218 -4.78 -10.21 -1.71
CA THR A 218 -3.68 -11.09 -2.12
C THR A 218 -3.88 -12.50 -1.56
N ALA A 219 -3.75 -13.49 -2.43
CA ALA A 219 -3.62 -14.89 -2.09
C ALA A 219 -2.16 -15.18 -1.70
N ILE A 220 -1.95 -15.76 -0.54
CA ILE A 220 -0.62 -16.12 -0.03
C ILE A 220 -0.62 -17.61 0.27
N LEU A 221 0.17 -18.36 -0.50
CA LEU A 221 0.30 -19.80 -0.37
C LEU A 221 1.71 -20.13 0.14
N ASN A 222 1.78 -20.75 1.31
CA ASN A 222 3.03 -21.21 1.91
C ASN A 222 4.07 -20.07 2.03
N GLY A 223 3.62 -18.88 2.46
CA GLY A 223 4.46 -17.72 2.69
C GLY A 223 4.85 -16.93 1.43
N LYS A 224 4.33 -17.30 0.26
CA LYS A 224 4.59 -16.64 -1.04
C LYS A 224 3.32 -16.05 -1.61
N SER A 225 3.42 -14.88 -2.25
CA SER A 225 2.32 -14.34 -3.05
C SER A 225 2.00 -15.28 -4.20
N TYR A 226 0.77 -15.75 -4.28
CA TYR A 226 0.28 -16.70 -5.29
C TYR A 226 -0.57 -16.02 -6.35
N ASP A 227 -1.41 -15.06 -5.94
CA ASP A 227 -2.11 -14.10 -6.81
C ASP A 227 -2.43 -12.81 -6.06
N THR A 228 -2.80 -11.76 -6.80
CA THR A 228 -3.18 -10.47 -6.23
C THR A 228 -4.14 -9.72 -7.15
N SER A 229 -5.02 -8.91 -6.60
CA SER A 229 -6.08 -8.24 -7.34
C SER A 229 -5.61 -7.03 -8.16
N MET A 230 -4.57 -6.32 -7.75
CA MET A 230 -3.97 -5.28 -8.58
C MET A 230 -3.16 -5.93 -9.71
N GLY A 231 -3.24 -5.36 -10.91
CA GLY A 231 -2.70 -5.94 -12.12
C GLY A 231 -1.37 -5.34 -12.58
N PHE A 232 -1.31 -4.99 -13.86
CA PHE A 232 -0.22 -4.25 -14.50
C PHE A 232 0.02 -2.90 -13.80
N SER A 233 -1.06 -2.27 -13.35
CA SER A 233 -1.06 -1.03 -12.58
C SER A 233 -1.95 -1.16 -11.33
N PRO A 234 -1.92 -0.19 -10.40
CA PRO A 234 -2.80 -0.17 -9.24
C PRO A 234 -4.28 0.12 -9.55
N LEU A 235 -4.66 0.15 -10.83
CA LEU A 235 -6.03 0.41 -11.29
C LEU A 235 -6.93 -0.82 -11.14
N ASP A 236 -6.40 -2.01 -11.47
CA ASP A 236 -7.17 -3.26 -11.52
C ASP A 236 -7.61 -3.75 -10.14
N GLY A 237 -8.60 -4.63 -10.11
CA GLY A 237 -9.06 -5.33 -8.93
C GLY A 237 -10.29 -4.74 -8.26
N LEU A 238 -10.14 -4.23 -7.04
CA LEU A 238 -11.22 -3.72 -6.22
C LEU A 238 -11.84 -2.42 -6.75
N VAL A 239 -13.09 -2.17 -6.43
CA VAL A 239 -13.64 -0.81 -6.45
C VAL A 239 -12.90 -0.02 -5.38
N MET A 240 -12.37 1.17 -5.70
CA MET A 240 -11.57 1.99 -4.80
C MET A 240 -12.19 3.38 -4.64
N GLY A 241 -11.53 4.29 -3.96
CA GLY A 241 -12.03 5.65 -3.76
C GLY A 241 -12.35 6.36 -5.09
N THR A 242 -11.39 6.39 -6.02
CA THR A 242 -11.50 7.05 -7.33
C THR A 242 -11.25 6.13 -8.52
N ARG A 243 -10.75 4.91 -8.29
CA ARG A 243 -10.41 3.94 -9.35
C ARG A 243 -11.54 2.95 -9.54
N CYS A 244 -11.84 2.62 -10.82
CA CYS A 244 -12.94 1.71 -11.15
C CYS A 244 -12.68 0.25 -10.71
N GLY A 245 -11.42 -0.16 -10.60
CA GLY A 245 -11.07 -1.56 -10.45
C GLY A 245 -11.37 -2.35 -11.73
N GLN A 246 -11.64 -3.64 -11.56
CA GLN A 246 -11.95 -4.55 -12.66
C GLN A 246 -13.22 -4.13 -13.40
N VAL A 247 -13.10 -3.97 -14.71
CA VAL A 247 -14.19 -3.57 -15.62
C VAL A 247 -13.99 -4.27 -16.96
N ASP A 248 -15.08 -4.51 -17.69
CA ASP A 248 -15.01 -5.02 -19.07
C ASP A 248 -14.28 -4.02 -19.96
N ALA A 249 -13.21 -4.46 -20.61
CA ALA A 249 -12.43 -3.64 -21.53
C ALA A 249 -13.28 -3.09 -22.69
N SER A 250 -14.29 -3.84 -23.15
CA SER A 250 -15.19 -3.40 -24.21
C SER A 250 -16.07 -2.23 -23.75
N ALA A 251 -16.46 -2.19 -22.47
CA ALA A 251 -17.19 -1.04 -21.93
C ALA A 251 -16.35 0.24 -21.97
N ILE A 252 -15.05 0.14 -21.67
CA ILE A 252 -14.13 1.30 -21.70
C ILE A 252 -13.94 1.82 -23.12
N THR A 253 -13.71 0.93 -24.10
CA THR A 253 -13.56 1.33 -25.50
C THR A 253 -14.87 1.91 -26.07
N PHE A 254 -16.03 1.34 -25.72
CA PHE A 254 -17.33 1.85 -26.09
C PHE A 254 -17.56 3.29 -25.58
N ILE A 255 -17.29 3.55 -24.30
CA ILE A 255 -17.40 4.90 -23.70
C ILE A 255 -16.47 5.87 -24.44
N GLY A 256 -15.21 5.47 -24.65
CA GLY A 256 -14.23 6.29 -25.37
C GLY A 256 -14.68 6.70 -26.76
N GLU A 257 -15.24 5.75 -27.51
CA GLU A 257 -15.79 6.03 -28.84
C GLU A 257 -17.00 6.98 -28.77
N LYS A 258 -17.94 6.73 -27.85
CA LYS A 258 -19.18 7.55 -27.74
C LYS A 258 -18.90 8.97 -27.29
N GLU A 259 -17.97 9.15 -26.35
CA GLU A 259 -17.62 10.46 -25.80
C GLU A 259 -16.46 11.15 -26.54
N GLY A 260 -15.86 10.50 -27.55
CA GLY A 260 -14.71 11.02 -28.29
C GLY A 260 -13.46 11.21 -27.43
N MET A 261 -13.27 10.37 -26.42
CA MET A 261 -12.17 10.48 -25.44
C MET A 261 -10.85 9.99 -26.03
N SER A 262 -9.79 10.73 -25.78
CA SER A 262 -8.41 10.25 -25.95
C SER A 262 -8.04 9.16 -24.94
N TYR A 263 -6.98 8.40 -25.19
CA TYR A 263 -6.46 7.41 -24.22
C TYR A 263 -6.08 8.04 -22.87
N ALA A 264 -5.59 9.28 -22.87
CA ALA A 264 -5.24 9.99 -21.62
C ALA A 264 -6.49 10.35 -20.80
N GLU A 265 -7.57 10.75 -21.48
CA GLU A 265 -8.86 11.03 -20.82
C GLU A 265 -9.51 9.77 -20.27
N LEU A 266 -9.48 8.66 -21.03
CA LEU A 266 -9.94 7.34 -20.56
C LEU A 266 -9.14 6.90 -19.32
N ASN A 267 -7.82 7.02 -19.36
CA ASN A 267 -6.99 6.70 -18.21
C ASN A 267 -7.31 7.59 -16.99
N THR A 268 -7.56 8.85 -17.20
CA THR A 268 -7.98 9.81 -16.16
C THR A 268 -9.35 9.44 -15.61
N MET A 269 -10.32 9.11 -16.45
CA MET A 269 -11.65 8.69 -16.05
C MET A 269 -11.57 7.45 -15.14
N MET A 270 -10.86 6.41 -15.56
CA MET A 270 -10.74 5.16 -14.80
C MET A 270 -10.01 5.33 -13.46
N ASN A 271 -8.97 6.18 -13.39
CA ASN A 271 -8.13 6.33 -12.20
C ASN A 271 -8.60 7.41 -11.22
N LYS A 272 -9.25 8.49 -11.70
CA LYS A 272 -9.52 9.70 -10.91
C LYS A 272 -10.98 10.11 -10.83
N LYS A 273 -11.86 9.56 -11.70
CA LYS A 273 -13.27 9.96 -11.78
C LYS A 273 -14.23 8.79 -11.66
N SER A 274 -13.75 7.65 -11.23
CA SER A 274 -14.51 6.40 -11.06
C SER A 274 -14.55 5.99 -9.58
N GLY A 275 -14.68 4.70 -9.30
CA GLY A 275 -14.76 4.17 -7.94
C GLY A 275 -16.00 4.64 -7.19
N VAL A 276 -15.94 4.64 -5.86
CA VAL A 276 -17.09 5.09 -5.05
C VAL A 276 -17.43 6.55 -5.30
N GLN A 277 -16.43 7.40 -5.55
CA GLN A 277 -16.65 8.80 -5.92
C GLN A 277 -17.43 8.93 -7.22
N GLY A 278 -17.03 8.21 -8.27
CA GLY A 278 -17.71 8.27 -9.58
C GLY A 278 -19.13 7.66 -9.55
N LEU A 279 -19.37 6.66 -8.69
CA LEU A 279 -20.69 6.07 -8.51
C LEU A 279 -21.65 6.99 -7.75
N THR A 280 -21.13 7.78 -6.82
CA THR A 280 -21.97 8.54 -5.88
C THR A 280 -22.03 10.04 -6.15
N ASP A 281 -20.98 10.62 -6.75
CA ASP A 281 -20.74 12.07 -6.84
C ASP A 281 -20.62 12.77 -5.47
N ILE A 282 -20.30 12.00 -4.38
CA ILE A 282 -20.20 12.51 -3.02
C ILE A 282 -18.73 12.71 -2.64
N SER A 283 -17.99 11.60 -2.50
CA SER A 283 -16.62 11.61 -1.97
C SER A 283 -15.90 10.31 -2.34
N SER A 284 -14.57 10.35 -2.31
CA SER A 284 -13.73 9.13 -2.37
C SER A 284 -13.51 8.51 -0.98
N ASP A 285 -13.95 9.17 0.09
CA ASP A 285 -13.78 8.72 1.46
C ASP A 285 -14.97 7.86 1.90
N MET A 286 -14.71 6.62 2.30
CA MET A 286 -15.74 5.69 2.74
C MET A 286 -16.54 6.19 3.95
N ARG A 287 -15.97 7.06 4.79
CA ARG A 287 -16.70 7.66 5.93
C ARG A 287 -17.85 8.56 5.49
N ASP A 288 -17.67 9.28 4.38
CA ASP A 288 -18.72 10.11 3.80
C ASP A 288 -19.77 9.24 3.09
N ILE A 289 -19.33 8.15 2.45
CA ILE A 289 -20.23 7.16 1.84
C ILE A 289 -21.07 6.46 2.90
N ASP A 290 -20.48 6.05 4.04
CA ASP A 290 -21.20 5.42 5.14
C ASP A 290 -22.25 6.38 5.74
N ARG A 291 -21.93 7.67 5.90
CA ARG A 291 -22.88 8.69 6.33
C ARG A 291 -24.07 8.80 5.36
N ALA A 292 -23.79 8.92 4.06
CA ALA A 292 -24.82 9.00 3.03
C ALA A 292 -25.66 7.70 2.92
N TYR A 293 -25.05 6.55 3.20
CA TYR A 293 -25.74 5.27 3.32
C TYR A 293 -26.75 5.29 4.46
N ASP A 294 -26.36 5.76 5.65
CA ASP A 294 -27.21 5.86 6.84
C ASP A 294 -28.38 6.85 6.62
N GLU A 295 -28.17 7.86 5.77
CA GLU A 295 -29.21 8.80 5.31
C GLU A 295 -30.13 8.22 4.23
N GLY A 296 -29.89 6.99 3.78
CA GLY A 296 -30.72 6.30 2.78
C GLY A 296 -30.44 6.72 1.33
N ASN A 297 -29.27 7.32 1.03
CA ASN A 297 -28.92 7.71 -0.33
C ASN A 297 -28.75 6.46 -1.23
N PRO A 298 -29.55 6.29 -2.30
CA PRO A 298 -29.55 5.06 -3.09
C PRO A 298 -28.24 4.82 -3.84
N ARG A 299 -27.51 5.86 -4.25
CA ARG A 299 -26.19 5.70 -4.88
C ARG A 299 -25.14 5.29 -3.87
N ALA A 300 -25.18 5.81 -2.65
CA ALA A 300 -24.28 5.41 -1.57
C ALA A 300 -24.49 3.94 -1.15
N ILE A 301 -25.77 3.52 -1.07
CA ILE A 301 -26.14 2.13 -0.81
C ILE A 301 -25.54 1.23 -1.87
N LEU A 302 -25.79 1.51 -3.15
CA LEU A 302 -25.26 0.73 -4.27
C LEU A 302 -23.71 0.68 -4.27
N ALA A 303 -23.05 1.83 -4.10
CA ALA A 303 -21.59 1.92 -4.12
C ALA A 303 -20.93 1.13 -2.98
N ARG A 304 -21.51 1.21 -1.77
CA ARG A 304 -21.04 0.45 -0.60
C ARG A 304 -21.21 -1.06 -0.80
N ASP A 305 -22.36 -1.47 -1.29
CA ASP A 305 -22.65 -2.88 -1.56
C ASP A 305 -21.71 -3.44 -2.65
N MET A 306 -21.47 -2.68 -3.72
CA MET A 306 -20.50 -3.05 -4.77
C MET A 306 -19.07 -3.17 -4.20
N TYR A 307 -18.67 -2.24 -3.34
CA TYR A 307 -17.35 -2.23 -2.71
C TYR A 307 -17.15 -3.50 -1.87
N TYR A 308 -18.09 -3.83 -0.99
CA TYR A 308 -18.02 -5.03 -0.13
C TYR A 308 -18.13 -6.33 -0.95
N ALA A 309 -19.02 -6.37 -1.92
CA ALA A 309 -19.20 -7.53 -2.79
C ALA A 309 -17.93 -7.84 -3.60
N ARG A 310 -17.19 -6.81 -4.05
CA ARG A 310 -15.95 -7.02 -4.80
C ARG A 310 -14.83 -7.62 -3.91
N ILE A 311 -14.71 -7.19 -2.66
CA ILE A 311 -13.76 -7.77 -1.70
C ILE A 311 -14.11 -9.25 -1.48
N LYS A 312 -15.39 -9.55 -1.24
CA LYS A 312 -15.87 -10.93 -1.03
C LYS A 312 -15.61 -11.82 -2.24
N LYS A 313 -15.81 -11.31 -3.47
CA LYS A 313 -15.51 -12.05 -4.71
C LYS A 313 -14.05 -12.48 -4.78
N PHE A 314 -13.10 -11.59 -4.51
CA PHE A 314 -11.68 -11.93 -4.51
C PHE A 314 -11.31 -12.92 -3.39
N ILE A 315 -11.94 -12.84 -2.23
CA ILE A 315 -11.75 -13.87 -1.18
C ILE A 315 -12.19 -15.24 -1.68
N GLY A 316 -13.34 -15.34 -2.33
CA GLY A 316 -13.85 -16.58 -2.90
C GLY A 316 -12.98 -17.13 -4.03
N GLU A 317 -12.55 -16.26 -4.96
CA GLU A 317 -11.65 -16.57 -6.06
C GLU A 317 -10.34 -17.17 -5.55
N TYR A 318 -9.68 -16.48 -4.64
CA TYR A 318 -8.38 -16.90 -4.11
C TYR A 318 -8.45 -18.13 -3.20
N ALA A 319 -9.55 -18.31 -2.49
CA ALA A 319 -9.78 -19.56 -1.75
C ALA A 319 -9.91 -20.75 -2.71
N ALA A 320 -10.60 -20.56 -3.84
CA ALA A 320 -10.71 -21.62 -4.86
C ALA A 320 -9.36 -21.93 -5.51
N GLU A 321 -8.58 -20.91 -5.87
CA GLU A 321 -7.25 -21.05 -6.48
C GLU A 321 -6.25 -21.79 -5.58
N MET A 322 -6.26 -21.51 -4.28
CA MET A 322 -5.38 -22.15 -3.30
C MET A 322 -5.89 -23.52 -2.81
N GLY A 323 -7.09 -23.96 -3.24
CA GLY A 323 -7.73 -25.18 -2.75
C GLY A 323 -8.18 -25.07 -1.28
N GLY A 324 -8.54 -23.87 -0.82
CA GLY A 324 -9.00 -23.55 0.52
C GLY A 324 -8.33 -22.31 1.10
N VAL A 325 -8.70 -21.97 2.32
CA VAL A 325 -8.15 -20.83 3.08
C VAL A 325 -8.05 -21.21 4.56
N ASP A 326 -6.98 -20.81 5.22
CA ASP A 326 -6.77 -21.04 6.65
C ASP A 326 -6.97 -19.74 7.43
N MET A 327 -6.71 -18.58 6.80
CA MET A 327 -6.87 -17.26 7.44
C MET A 327 -7.22 -16.16 6.45
N ILE A 328 -8.09 -15.22 6.86
CA ILE A 328 -8.43 -13.98 6.18
C ILE A 328 -8.03 -12.80 7.07
N ILE A 329 -7.27 -11.86 6.53
CA ILE A 329 -6.74 -10.71 7.28
C ILE A 329 -7.21 -9.41 6.63
N PHE A 330 -7.76 -8.50 7.43
CA PHE A 330 -8.11 -7.14 7.02
C PHE A 330 -7.08 -6.16 7.55
N THR A 331 -6.64 -5.24 6.68
CA THR A 331 -5.64 -4.23 6.97
C THR A 331 -5.84 -2.98 6.09
N GLY A 332 -5.03 -1.95 6.30
CA GLY A 332 -5.20 -0.65 5.65
C GLY A 332 -6.29 0.18 6.29
N GLY A 333 -6.38 1.46 5.94
CA GLY A 333 -7.19 2.44 6.66
C GLY A 333 -8.66 2.04 6.87
N VAL A 334 -9.32 1.47 5.85
CA VAL A 334 -10.70 0.97 5.95
C VAL A 334 -10.70 -0.43 6.58
N GLY A 335 -9.80 -1.32 6.15
CA GLY A 335 -9.72 -2.70 6.65
C GLY A 335 -9.51 -2.78 8.16
N GLU A 336 -8.68 -1.89 8.71
CA GLU A 336 -8.39 -1.82 10.14
C GLU A 336 -9.49 -1.16 10.96
N ASN A 337 -10.25 -0.22 10.38
CA ASN A 337 -11.12 0.67 11.15
C ASN A 337 -12.62 0.49 10.89
N SER A 338 -13.05 -0.15 9.79
CA SER A 338 -14.47 -0.39 9.53
C SER A 338 -14.89 -1.77 10.02
N CYS A 339 -15.52 -1.80 11.20
CA CYS A 339 -16.14 -3.02 11.74
C CYS A 339 -17.28 -3.51 10.84
N GLU A 340 -18.04 -2.59 10.31
CA GLU A 340 -19.19 -2.81 9.45
C GLU A 340 -18.79 -3.50 8.13
N MET A 341 -17.71 -3.03 7.51
CA MET A 341 -17.17 -3.62 6.29
C MET A 341 -16.71 -5.07 6.53
N ARG A 342 -15.95 -5.32 7.60
CA ARG A 342 -15.45 -6.67 7.90
C ARG A 342 -16.58 -7.66 8.16
N GLU A 343 -17.60 -7.25 8.91
CA GLU A 343 -18.79 -8.06 9.17
C GLU A 343 -19.56 -8.37 7.88
N ALA A 344 -19.85 -7.35 7.06
CA ALA A 344 -20.55 -7.51 5.79
C ALA A 344 -19.78 -8.40 4.80
N VAL A 345 -18.46 -8.29 4.74
CA VAL A 345 -17.61 -9.13 3.88
C VAL A 345 -17.57 -10.58 4.38
N CYS A 346 -17.49 -10.79 5.70
CA CYS A 346 -17.42 -12.15 6.28
C CYS A 346 -18.76 -12.86 6.33
N THR A 347 -19.89 -12.14 6.38
CA THR A 347 -21.24 -12.73 6.33
C THR A 347 -21.42 -13.50 5.02
N GLY A 348 -21.84 -14.77 5.11
CA GLY A 348 -22.01 -15.66 3.96
C GLY A 348 -20.75 -16.41 3.53
N LEU A 349 -19.66 -16.35 4.34
CA LEU A 349 -18.45 -17.17 4.15
C LEU A 349 -18.43 -18.42 5.06
N GLU A 350 -19.53 -18.73 5.74
CA GLU A 350 -19.65 -19.87 6.65
C GLU A 350 -19.42 -21.21 5.94
N PHE A 351 -19.78 -21.30 4.66
CA PHE A 351 -19.52 -22.49 3.83
C PHE A 351 -18.04 -22.80 3.66
N MET A 352 -17.17 -21.80 3.81
CA MET A 352 -15.70 -21.96 3.78
C MET A 352 -15.13 -22.36 5.14
N GLY A 353 -15.97 -22.36 6.19
CA GLY A 353 -15.57 -22.64 7.56
C GLY A 353 -15.23 -21.39 8.40
N VAL A 354 -15.61 -20.21 7.94
CA VAL A 354 -15.54 -18.96 8.71
C VAL A 354 -16.65 -18.98 9.77
N LYS A 355 -16.31 -18.78 11.04
CA LYS A 355 -17.25 -18.42 12.10
C LYS A 355 -16.86 -17.04 12.62
N PHE A 356 -17.38 -16.00 11.97
CA PHE A 356 -17.11 -14.62 12.35
C PHE A 356 -17.69 -14.30 13.74
N ASP A 357 -16.96 -13.54 14.56
CA ASP A 357 -17.42 -13.12 15.89
C ASP A 357 -17.71 -11.61 15.91
N PRO A 358 -18.99 -11.19 15.78
CA PRO A 358 -19.35 -9.77 15.83
C PRO A 358 -18.98 -9.08 17.13
N ALA A 359 -18.95 -9.81 18.26
CA ALA A 359 -18.57 -9.22 19.55
C ALA A 359 -17.07 -8.94 19.61
N ALA A 360 -16.24 -9.84 19.08
CA ALA A 360 -14.81 -9.60 18.95
C ALA A 360 -14.51 -8.46 17.96
N ASN A 361 -15.29 -8.32 16.89
CA ASN A 361 -15.15 -7.27 15.88
C ASN A 361 -15.54 -5.88 16.39
N LYS A 362 -16.54 -5.80 17.26
CA LYS A 362 -17.07 -4.53 17.76
C LYS A 362 -15.98 -3.70 18.43
N GLY A 363 -15.74 -2.49 17.91
CA GLY A 363 -14.73 -1.56 18.42
C GLY A 363 -13.26 -1.96 18.13
N ALA A 364 -13.02 -3.03 17.38
CA ALA A 364 -11.67 -3.43 16.96
C ALA A 364 -11.17 -2.48 15.83
N ARG A 365 -10.47 -1.41 16.19
CA ARG A 365 -9.98 -0.37 15.27
C ARG A 365 -8.48 -0.15 15.52
N GLY A 366 -7.67 -0.25 14.46
CA GLY A 366 -6.22 -0.03 14.52
C GLY A 366 -5.47 -1.00 15.47
N VAL A 367 -5.97 -2.22 15.64
CA VAL A 367 -5.42 -3.23 16.57
C VAL A 367 -5.20 -4.57 15.88
N ASN A 368 -4.25 -5.34 16.39
CA ASN A 368 -4.05 -6.73 15.99
C ASN A 368 -4.99 -7.62 16.82
N LYS A 369 -6.00 -8.20 16.17
CA LYS A 369 -7.03 -8.98 16.89
C LYS A 369 -7.65 -10.05 16.01
N ILE A 370 -7.86 -11.24 16.59
CA ILE A 370 -8.68 -12.29 15.98
C ILE A 370 -10.15 -11.90 16.09
N LEU A 371 -10.88 -12.05 14.99
CA LEU A 371 -12.29 -11.67 14.82
C LEU A 371 -13.18 -12.88 14.53
N SER A 372 -12.68 -14.09 14.66
CA SER A 372 -13.41 -15.33 14.49
C SER A 372 -13.52 -16.08 15.80
N ALA A 373 -14.58 -16.89 15.95
CA ALA A 373 -14.77 -17.77 17.09
C ALA A 373 -13.60 -18.74 17.26
N ALA A 374 -13.36 -19.19 18.48
CA ALA A 374 -12.23 -20.08 18.80
C ALA A 374 -12.25 -21.39 17.97
N ASP A 375 -13.44 -21.93 17.70
CA ASP A 375 -13.68 -23.14 16.92
C ASP A 375 -13.85 -22.89 15.42
N SER A 376 -13.61 -21.66 14.94
CA SER A 376 -13.60 -21.34 13.51
C SER A 376 -12.46 -22.09 12.80
N LYS A 377 -12.77 -22.78 11.71
CA LYS A 377 -11.77 -23.45 10.89
C LYS A 377 -10.90 -22.45 10.14
N VAL A 378 -11.52 -21.41 9.60
CA VAL A 378 -10.83 -20.29 8.96
C VAL A 378 -10.75 -19.16 9.96
N LYS A 379 -9.52 -18.74 10.29
CA LYS A 379 -9.32 -17.58 11.18
C LYS A 379 -9.58 -16.28 10.44
N VAL A 380 -10.19 -15.32 11.12
CA VAL A 380 -10.34 -13.95 10.63
C VAL A 380 -9.65 -13.01 11.59
N ALA A 381 -8.89 -12.05 11.09
CA ALA A 381 -8.24 -11.05 11.92
C ALA A 381 -8.25 -9.65 11.29
N THR A 382 -8.11 -8.63 12.13
CA THR A 382 -7.60 -7.33 11.73
C THR A 382 -6.16 -7.19 12.22
N ILE A 383 -5.27 -6.70 11.35
CA ILE A 383 -3.85 -6.47 11.64
C ILE A 383 -3.51 -5.06 11.15
N ALA A 384 -2.99 -4.23 12.04
CA ALA A 384 -2.50 -2.91 11.67
C ALA A 384 -1.23 -3.04 10.83
N THR A 385 -1.24 -2.50 9.61
CA THR A 385 -0.05 -2.49 8.76
C THR A 385 0.99 -1.50 9.27
N ASN A 386 2.25 -1.81 9.04
CA ASN A 386 3.38 -0.93 9.37
C ASN A 386 4.46 -1.06 8.29
N GLU A 387 4.20 -0.45 7.14
CA GLU A 387 5.07 -0.53 5.98
C GLU A 387 6.42 0.15 6.25
N GLU A 388 6.43 1.24 7.01
CA GLU A 388 7.65 1.94 7.37
C GLU A 388 8.57 1.09 8.26
N LEU A 389 8.00 0.30 9.17
CA LEU A 389 8.77 -0.64 9.97
C LEU A 389 9.40 -1.74 9.10
N VAL A 390 8.67 -2.22 8.09
CA VAL A 390 9.22 -3.21 7.14
C VAL A 390 10.39 -2.61 6.37
N ILE A 391 10.22 -1.39 5.86
CA ILE A 391 11.29 -0.67 5.15
C ILE A 391 12.50 -0.48 6.05
N ALA A 392 12.30 -0.06 7.30
CA ALA A 392 13.38 0.11 8.27
C ALA A 392 14.07 -1.23 8.58
N THR A 393 13.30 -2.32 8.72
CA THR A 393 13.83 -3.67 9.00
C THR A 393 14.67 -4.19 7.84
N ASP A 394 14.17 -4.08 6.61
CA ASP A 394 14.92 -4.49 5.42
C ASP A 394 16.20 -3.63 5.26
N THR A 395 16.09 -2.33 5.49
CA THR A 395 17.23 -1.41 5.46
C THR A 395 18.26 -1.82 6.51
N TYR A 396 17.85 -2.03 7.76
CA TYR A 396 18.73 -2.48 8.84
C TYR A 396 19.48 -3.77 8.49
N ASN A 397 18.75 -4.77 7.97
CA ASN A 397 19.33 -6.08 7.66
C ASN A 397 20.33 -6.04 6.50
N LEU A 398 20.16 -5.11 5.56
CA LEU A 398 21.05 -4.97 4.40
C LEU A 398 22.31 -4.11 4.68
N VAL A 399 22.27 -3.26 5.71
CA VAL A 399 23.35 -2.30 5.97
C VAL A 399 24.18 -2.56 7.22
N LYS A 400 23.69 -3.44 8.14
CA LYS A 400 24.39 -3.83 9.36
C LYS A 400 25.70 -4.58 9.11
#